data_09c1211b829d40620cffc4140bbeafa2
#
_entry.id   09c1211b829d40620cffc4140bbeafa2
#
_cell.length_a   1.000
_cell.length_b   1.000
_cell.length_c   1.000
_cell.angle_alpha   90.00
_cell.angle_beta   90.00
_cell.angle_gamma   90.00
#
_symmetry.space_group_name_H-M   'P 1'
#
loop_
_entity.id
_entity.type
_entity.pdbx_description
1 polymer ?
#
loop_
_entity_poly.entity_id
_entity_poly.type
_entity_poly.pdbx_seq_one_letter_code
_entity_poly.pdbx_strand_id
1 'polypeptide(L)'
;MLPPFFLKRYIMKYDAVIFDLDGTLTDTLEDLKNSVNYALSEFGFPERSLEEVRSFVGNGVKKLIYLSVPESTSEETAEKCLEVFKTYYKEHSLVKTKPYDGILPMLCELRNRGVKTAVVTNKMQEAAKDIVRIFFDGFIDVTVGQVDGVAQKPQPDGINYVLQKLGVSKDKAVYVGDSEVDCFTAKNAGIPCIGVTWGFRDKSVLLESGADFIVDTPEEILK
;
A
#
# COMPACT_ATOMS: atom_id res chain seq x y z
N MET A 1 -14.12 11.24 24.84
CA MET A 1 -14.69 11.85 23.63
C MET A 1 -14.02 13.22 23.49
N LEU A 2 -13.01 13.36 22.63
CA LEU A 2 -12.35 14.65 22.39
C LEU A 2 -13.28 15.51 21.51
N PRO A 3 -13.35 16.82 21.72
CA PRO A 3 -14.27 17.70 20.99
C PRO A 3 -13.86 17.83 19.51
N PRO A 4 -14.80 18.03 18.58
CA PRO A 4 -14.58 18.02 17.12
C PRO A 4 -13.66 19.13 16.59
N PHE A 5 -13.21 20.02 17.43
CA PHE A 5 -12.29 21.12 17.06
C PHE A 5 -10.82 20.72 16.96
N PHE A 6 -10.41 19.53 17.42
CA PHE A 6 -9.02 19.06 17.37
C PHE A 6 -8.63 18.41 16.04
N LEU A 7 -9.59 18.04 15.18
CA LEU A 7 -9.35 17.37 13.89
C LEU A 7 -8.82 18.30 12.77
N LYS A 8 -8.89 19.62 12.93
CA LYS A 8 -8.66 20.58 11.82
C LYS A 8 -7.22 20.99 11.52
N ARG A 9 -6.17 20.36 12.11
CA ARG A 9 -4.78 20.84 11.94
C ARG A 9 -3.70 19.78 11.82
N TYR A 10 -4.00 18.54 11.42
CA TYR A 10 -3.00 17.47 11.52
C TYR A 10 -1.95 17.51 10.42
N ILE A 11 -2.30 17.72 9.17
CA ILE A 11 -1.32 17.72 8.07
C ILE A 11 -0.53 19.02 7.97
N MET A 12 -1.08 20.14 8.44
CA MET A 12 -0.35 21.42 8.46
C MET A 12 0.99 21.40 9.24
N LYS A 13 1.27 20.34 9.99
CA LYS A 13 2.52 20.19 10.75
C LYS A 13 3.55 19.27 10.07
N TYR A 14 3.15 18.51 9.03
CA TYR A 14 4.02 17.57 8.35
C TYR A 14 4.59 18.17 7.06
N ASP A 15 5.87 17.94 6.86
CA ASP A 15 6.60 18.37 5.66
C ASP A 15 6.65 17.23 4.62
N ALA A 16 6.31 15.99 5.03
CA ALA A 16 6.19 14.83 4.16
C ALA A 16 5.01 13.92 4.53
N VAL A 17 4.33 13.41 3.51
CA VAL A 17 3.33 12.34 3.61
C VAL A 17 3.82 11.14 2.80
N ILE A 18 3.93 9.99 3.46
CA ILE A 18 4.38 8.74 2.86
C ILE A 18 3.17 7.82 2.76
N PHE A 19 2.90 7.28 1.58
CA PHE A 19 1.73 6.46 1.30
C PHE A 19 2.10 5.01 1.04
N ASP A 20 1.24 4.06 1.44
CA ASP A 20 1.16 2.79 0.73
C ASP A 20 0.53 2.99 -0.65
N LEU A 21 0.53 1.97 -1.48
CA LEU A 21 0.03 2.02 -2.85
C LEU A 21 -1.28 1.23 -3.00
N ASP A 22 -1.21 -0.10 -2.85
CA ASP A 22 -2.34 -1.01 -3.07
C ASP A 22 -3.34 -0.89 -1.91
N GLY A 23 -4.58 -0.47 -2.18
CA GLY A 23 -5.60 -0.22 -1.16
C GLY A 23 -5.56 1.19 -0.55
N THR A 24 -4.51 1.95 -0.81
CA THR A 24 -4.34 3.32 -0.27
C THR A 24 -4.46 4.38 -1.36
N LEU A 25 -3.56 4.40 -2.34
CA LEU A 25 -3.63 5.32 -3.48
C LEU A 25 -4.41 4.72 -4.65
N THR A 26 -4.31 3.40 -4.86
CA THR A 26 -4.91 2.70 -5.99
C THR A 26 -5.72 1.49 -5.56
N ASP A 27 -6.87 1.29 -6.23
CA ASP A 27 -7.62 0.04 -6.20
C ASP A 27 -7.01 -0.92 -7.21
N THR A 28 -6.29 -1.91 -6.73
CA THR A 28 -5.58 -2.92 -7.52
C THR A 28 -6.15 -4.31 -7.35
N LEU A 29 -7.22 -4.45 -6.57
CA LEU A 29 -7.68 -5.75 -6.07
C LEU A 29 -8.15 -6.68 -7.19
N GLU A 30 -8.85 -6.14 -8.20
CA GLU A 30 -9.39 -6.94 -9.29
C GLU A 30 -8.27 -7.53 -10.17
N ASP A 31 -7.24 -6.73 -10.49
CA ASP A 31 -6.09 -7.20 -11.28
C ASP A 31 -5.24 -8.22 -10.49
N LEU A 32 -5.09 -8.02 -9.19
CA LEU A 32 -4.44 -9.00 -8.30
C LEU A 32 -5.22 -10.32 -8.29
N LYS A 33 -6.54 -10.29 -8.07
CA LYS A 33 -7.39 -11.49 -8.06
C LYS A 33 -7.33 -12.22 -9.41
N ASN A 34 -7.44 -11.50 -10.52
CA ASN A 34 -7.42 -12.11 -11.85
C ASN A 34 -6.06 -12.78 -12.12
N SER A 35 -4.97 -12.17 -11.70
CA SER A 35 -3.62 -12.72 -11.86
C SER A 35 -3.35 -13.91 -10.94
N VAL A 36 -3.88 -13.89 -9.71
CA VAL A 36 -3.87 -15.05 -8.81
C VAL A 36 -4.62 -16.21 -9.45
N ASN A 37 -5.84 -15.99 -9.91
CA ASN A 37 -6.68 -17.06 -10.49
C ASN A 37 -6.12 -17.59 -11.81
N TYR A 38 -5.50 -16.73 -12.62
CA TYR A 38 -4.76 -17.21 -13.79
C TYR A 38 -3.63 -18.17 -13.36
N ALA A 39 -2.80 -17.77 -12.40
CA ALA A 39 -1.71 -18.62 -11.94
C ALA A 39 -2.22 -19.94 -11.33
N LEU A 40 -3.30 -19.90 -10.54
CA LEU A 40 -3.92 -21.10 -9.95
C LEU A 40 -4.44 -22.06 -11.04
N SER A 41 -5.05 -21.53 -12.09
CA SER A 41 -5.60 -22.34 -13.19
C SER A 41 -4.54 -23.16 -13.94
N GLU A 42 -3.31 -22.63 -14.09
CA GLU A 42 -2.19 -23.32 -14.73
C GLU A 42 -1.75 -24.58 -13.96
N PHE A 43 -2.13 -24.68 -12.67
CA PHE A 43 -1.83 -25.84 -11.83
C PHE A 43 -3.10 -26.68 -11.51
N GLY A 44 -4.24 -26.35 -12.11
CA GLY A 44 -5.52 -27.03 -11.82
C GLY A 44 -6.03 -26.77 -10.38
N PHE A 45 -5.62 -25.69 -9.74
CA PHE A 45 -6.07 -25.31 -8.41
C PHE A 45 -7.39 -24.54 -8.48
N PRO A 46 -8.22 -24.60 -7.40
CA PRO A 46 -9.46 -23.85 -7.33
C PRO A 46 -9.20 -22.34 -7.32
N GLU A 47 -10.10 -21.59 -7.94
CA GLU A 47 -10.07 -20.12 -7.91
C GLU A 47 -10.32 -19.57 -6.51
N ARG A 48 -9.79 -18.39 -6.26
CA ARG A 48 -10.05 -17.57 -5.06
C ARG A 48 -11.04 -16.46 -5.37
N SER A 49 -11.93 -16.22 -4.43
CA SER A 49 -12.86 -15.09 -4.47
C SER A 49 -12.12 -13.76 -4.27
N LEU A 50 -12.79 -12.65 -4.60
CA LEU A 50 -12.26 -11.32 -4.38
C LEU A 50 -11.96 -11.06 -2.88
N GLU A 51 -12.85 -11.55 -2.00
CA GLU A 51 -12.72 -11.37 -0.55
C GLU A 51 -11.55 -12.16 0.04
N GLU A 52 -11.32 -13.40 -0.43
CA GLU A 52 -10.15 -14.19 -0.05
C GLU A 52 -8.88 -13.47 -0.45
N VAL A 53 -8.76 -13.05 -1.73
CA VAL A 53 -7.58 -12.33 -2.22
C VAL A 53 -7.39 -11.02 -1.46
N ARG A 54 -8.47 -10.24 -1.19
CA ARG A 54 -8.42 -9.05 -0.36
C ARG A 54 -7.79 -9.33 1.01
N SER A 55 -8.14 -10.44 1.65
CA SER A 55 -7.59 -10.80 2.95
C SER A 55 -6.12 -11.21 2.91
N PHE A 56 -5.61 -11.69 1.76
CA PHE A 56 -4.24 -12.16 1.58
C PHE A 56 -3.25 -11.05 1.20
N VAL A 57 -3.75 -9.93 0.65
CA VAL A 57 -2.91 -8.79 0.21
C VAL A 57 -2.31 -8.04 1.41
N GLY A 58 -1.15 -7.41 1.21
CA GLY A 58 -0.45 -6.56 2.18
C GLY A 58 0.98 -7.01 2.50
N ASN A 59 1.23 -8.32 2.47
CA ASN A 59 2.53 -8.91 2.83
C ASN A 59 3.38 -9.35 1.62
N GLY A 60 3.16 -8.74 0.46
CA GLY A 60 3.89 -9.01 -0.78
C GLY A 60 3.39 -10.25 -1.55
N VAL A 61 3.83 -10.36 -2.80
CA VAL A 61 3.28 -11.35 -3.76
C VAL A 61 3.62 -12.80 -3.39
N LYS A 62 4.76 -13.06 -2.74
CA LYS A 62 5.08 -14.42 -2.27
C LYS A 62 4.05 -14.90 -1.27
N LYS A 63 3.75 -14.08 -0.25
CA LYS A 63 2.76 -14.43 0.78
C LYS A 63 1.36 -14.55 0.18
N LEU A 64 0.99 -13.68 -0.76
CA LEU A 64 -0.28 -13.74 -1.48
C LEU A 64 -0.46 -15.10 -2.17
N ILE A 65 0.52 -15.56 -2.95
CA ILE A 65 0.44 -16.84 -3.65
C ILE A 65 0.43 -18.03 -2.68
N TYR A 66 1.27 -18.01 -1.64
CA TYR A 66 1.32 -19.08 -0.64
C TYR A 66 0.02 -19.24 0.16
N LEU A 67 -0.72 -18.15 0.35
CA LEU A 67 -2.07 -18.20 0.96
C LEU A 67 -3.15 -18.60 -0.07
N SER A 68 -2.89 -18.44 -1.37
CA SER A 68 -3.87 -18.74 -2.42
C SER A 68 -3.84 -20.18 -2.87
N VAL A 69 -2.69 -20.86 -2.85
CA VAL A 69 -2.59 -22.29 -3.21
C VAL A 69 -3.22 -23.17 -2.13
N PRO A 70 -3.64 -24.43 -2.45
CA PRO A 70 -4.10 -25.40 -1.46
C PRO A 70 -3.02 -25.68 -0.38
N GLU A 71 -3.44 -25.91 0.87
CA GLU A 71 -2.53 -26.15 2.00
C GLU A 71 -1.54 -27.31 1.79
N SER A 72 -1.95 -28.33 1.01
CA SER A 72 -1.11 -29.50 0.70
C SER A 72 -0.11 -29.25 -0.42
N THR A 73 -0.03 -28.03 -0.98
CA THR A 73 0.87 -27.72 -2.09
C THR A 73 2.32 -27.71 -1.63
N SER A 74 3.21 -28.40 -2.36
CA SER A 74 4.65 -28.38 -2.07
C SER A 74 5.23 -26.98 -2.29
N GLU A 75 6.30 -26.65 -1.55
CA GLU A 75 6.99 -25.36 -1.72
C GLU A 75 7.47 -25.16 -3.15
N GLU A 76 7.99 -26.21 -3.79
CA GLU A 76 8.43 -26.16 -5.21
C GLU A 76 7.27 -25.78 -6.15
N THR A 77 6.07 -26.33 -5.93
CA THR A 77 4.91 -26.01 -6.76
C THR A 77 4.40 -24.61 -6.50
N ALA A 78 4.39 -24.17 -5.23
CA ALA A 78 4.01 -22.81 -4.87
C ALA A 78 4.96 -21.75 -5.47
N GLU A 79 6.28 -22.02 -5.51
CA GLU A 79 7.25 -21.14 -6.19
C GLU A 79 7.02 -21.10 -7.71
N LYS A 80 6.71 -22.21 -8.35
CA LYS A 80 6.34 -22.21 -9.77
C LYS A 80 5.06 -21.40 -10.03
N CYS A 81 4.05 -21.52 -9.17
CA CYS A 81 2.83 -20.73 -9.25
C CYS A 81 3.13 -19.23 -9.07
N LEU A 82 4.04 -18.87 -8.17
CA LEU A 82 4.50 -17.49 -7.98
C LEU A 82 5.16 -16.92 -9.24
N GLU A 83 6.00 -17.68 -9.93
CA GLU A 83 6.63 -17.23 -11.18
C GLU A 83 5.61 -17.03 -12.32
N VAL A 84 4.60 -17.90 -12.42
CA VAL A 84 3.48 -17.73 -13.36
C VAL A 84 2.70 -16.44 -13.02
N PHE A 85 2.38 -16.23 -11.73
CA PHE A 85 1.74 -15.00 -11.27
C PHE A 85 2.54 -13.76 -11.65
N LYS A 86 3.83 -13.71 -11.33
CA LYS A 86 4.70 -12.56 -11.62
C LYS A 86 4.72 -12.23 -13.11
N THR A 87 4.84 -13.26 -13.96
CA THR A 87 4.87 -13.11 -15.42
C THR A 87 3.55 -12.52 -15.93
N TYR A 88 2.43 -13.09 -15.51
CA TYR A 88 1.10 -12.62 -15.93
C TYR A 88 0.77 -11.23 -15.39
N TYR A 89 1.01 -11.00 -14.09
CA TYR A 89 0.74 -9.72 -13.43
C TYR A 89 1.52 -8.55 -14.04
N LYS A 90 2.75 -8.78 -14.50
CA LYS A 90 3.57 -7.76 -15.17
C LYS A 90 2.84 -7.14 -16.37
N GLU A 91 2.08 -7.92 -17.12
CA GLU A 91 1.36 -7.48 -18.31
C GLU A 91 -0.08 -7.03 -18.04
N HIS A 92 -0.65 -7.47 -16.90
CA HIS A 92 -2.07 -7.30 -16.58
C HIS A 92 -2.35 -6.48 -15.33
N SER A 93 -1.34 -5.86 -14.71
CA SER A 93 -1.47 -5.10 -13.47
C SER A 93 -2.15 -3.74 -13.60
N LEU A 94 -2.51 -3.33 -14.82
CA LEU A 94 -3.08 -2.01 -15.14
C LEU A 94 -4.38 -2.12 -15.98
N VAL A 95 -5.05 -3.27 -15.96
CA VAL A 95 -6.29 -3.49 -16.74
C VAL A 95 -7.49 -2.86 -16.03
N LYS A 96 -7.59 -3.04 -14.72
CA LYS A 96 -8.66 -2.52 -13.86
C LYS A 96 -8.15 -1.58 -12.78
N THR A 97 -6.86 -1.61 -12.50
CA THR A 97 -6.19 -0.74 -11.53
C THR A 97 -6.44 0.73 -11.84
N LYS A 98 -6.86 1.47 -10.85
CA LYS A 98 -7.13 2.91 -10.94
C LYS A 98 -6.90 3.60 -9.59
N PRO A 99 -6.62 4.92 -9.57
CA PRO A 99 -6.65 5.69 -8.33
C PRO A 99 -8.04 5.63 -7.67
N TYR A 100 -8.08 5.63 -6.33
CA TYR A 100 -9.34 5.88 -5.63
C TYR A 100 -9.84 7.31 -5.88
N ASP A 101 -11.16 7.49 -5.81
CA ASP A 101 -11.78 8.81 -5.98
C ASP A 101 -11.24 9.79 -4.92
N GLY A 102 -10.87 10.99 -5.35
CA GLY A 102 -10.32 12.03 -4.47
C GLY A 102 -8.79 11.99 -4.27
N ILE A 103 -8.08 10.94 -4.67
CA ILE A 103 -6.62 10.83 -4.51
C ILE A 103 -5.88 11.90 -5.31
N LEU A 104 -6.19 12.07 -6.59
CA LEU A 104 -5.50 13.07 -7.43
C LEU A 104 -5.71 14.51 -6.93
N PRO A 105 -6.94 14.95 -6.59
CA PRO A 105 -7.14 16.25 -5.94
C PRO A 105 -6.36 16.41 -4.63
N MET A 106 -6.30 15.38 -3.79
CA MET A 106 -5.56 15.40 -2.53
C MET A 106 -4.05 15.57 -2.79
N LEU A 107 -3.46 14.79 -3.70
CA LEU A 107 -2.04 14.91 -4.05
C LEU A 107 -1.70 16.28 -4.65
N CYS A 108 -2.59 16.81 -5.50
CA CYS A 108 -2.45 18.16 -6.05
C CYS A 108 -2.39 19.21 -4.94
N GLU A 109 -3.28 19.11 -3.95
CA GLU A 109 -3.31 20.06 -2.82
C GLU A 109 -2.08 19.93 -1.91
N LEU A 110 -1.60 18.70 -1.63
CA LEU A 110 -0.34 18.50 -0.89
C LEU A 110 0.84 19.18 -1.59
N ARG A 111 0.93 18.99 -2.92
CA ARG A 111 1.96 19.63 -3.74
C ARG A 111 1.87 21.17 -3.69
N ASN A 112 0.65 21.75 -3.80
CA ASN A 112 0.42 23.18 -3.72
C ASN A 112 0.84 23.77 -2.36
N ARG A 113 0.75 22.98 -1.29
CA ARG A 113 1.22 23.33 0.05
C ARG A 113 2.72 23.11 0.25
N GLY A 114 3.42 22.60 -0.75
CA GLY A 114 4.86 22.29 -0.66
C GLY A 114 5.18 21.06 0.20
N VAL A 115 4.19 20.21 0.47
CA VAL A 115 4.37 18.96 1.21
C VAL A 115 4.97 17.92 0.26
N LYS A 116 6.06 17.28 0.65
CA LYS A 116 6.71 16.21 -0.09
C LYS A 116 5.90 14.92 0.03
N THR A 117 5.89 14.14 -1.04
CA THR A 117 5.11 12.90 -1.07
C THR A 117 5.96 11.73 -1.53
N ALA A 118 5.71 10.56 -0.96
CA ALA A 118 6.41 9.34 -1.35
C ALA A 118 5.52 8.11 -1.24
N VAL A 119 5.94 7.03 -1.88
CA VAL A 119 5.33 5.70 -1.79
C VAL A 119 6.31 4.73 -1.16
N VAL A 120 5.85 3.96 -0.16
CA VAL A 120 6.56 2.81 0.42
C VAL A 120 5.59 1.64 0.48
N THR A 121 5.83 0.62 -0.33
CA THR A 121 4.89 -0.49 -0.54
C THR A 121 5.58 -1.85 -0.61
N ASN A 122 4.87 -2.94 -0.26
CA ASN A 122 5.31 -4.32 -0.48
C ASN A 122 5.04 -4.83 -1.92
N LYS A 123 4.51 -3.96 -2.79
CA LYS A 123 4.41 -4.24 -4.22
C LYS A 123 5.78 -4.31 -4.87
N MET A 124 5.96 -5.19 -5.87
CA MET A 124 7.19 -5.27 -6.66
C MET A 124 7.60 -3.89 -7.19
N GLN A 125 8.88 -3.53 -7.06
CA GLN A 125 9.40 -2.19 -7.36
C GLN A 125 9.02 -1.68 -8.76
N GLU A 126 9.15 -2.51 -9.79
CA GLU A 126 8.85 -2.07 -11.16
C GLU A 126 7.35 -1.83 -11.35
N ALA A 127 6.49 -2.71 -10.81
CA ALA A 127 5.04 -2.51 -10.86
C ALA A 127 4.60 -1.25 -10.08
N ALA A 128 5.22 -0.98 -8.92
CA ALA A 128 4.97 0.24 -8.17
C ALA A 128 5.37 1.51 -8.95
N LYS A 129 6.55 1.49 -9.58
CA LYS A 129 7.01 2.60 -10.43
C LYS A 129 6.10 2.83 -11.63
N ASP A 130 5.63 1.77 -12.29
CA ASP A 130 4.73 1.89 -13.44
C ASP A 130 3.40 2.54 -13.04
N ILE A 131 2.80 2.13 -11.93
CA ILE A 131 1.59 2.75 -11.39
C ILE A 131 1.82 4.24 -11.08
N VAL A 132 2.91 4.57 -10.38
CA VAL A 132 3.24 5.95 -10.03
C VAL A 132 3.46 6.78 -11.29
N ARG A 133 4.20 6.28 -12.28
CA ARG A 133 4.44 6.96 -13.55
C ARG A 133 3.16 7.22 -14.33
N ILE A 134 2.21 6.27 -14.32
CA ILE A 134 0.98 6.36 -15.13
C ILE A 134 -0.07 7.25 -14.47
N PHE A 135 -0.27 7.14 -13.15
CA PHE A 135 -1.35 7.82 -12.46
C PHE A 135 -0.91 9.04 -11.64
N PHE A 136 0.36 9.08 -11.21
CA PHE A 136 0.84 10.04 -10.22
C PHE A 136 2.11 10.76 -10.63
N ASP A 137 2.41 10.80 -11.94
CA ASP A 137 3.59 11.50 -12.46
C ASP A 137 3.61 12.97 -12.01
N GLY A 138 4.75 13.40 -11.50
CA GLY A 138 4.93 14.74 -10.94
C GLY A 138 4.27 14.96 -9.56
N PHE A 139 3.55 13.98 -8.99
CA PHE A 139 3.00 14.09 -7.63
C PHE A 139 3.82 13.33 -6.58
N ILE A 140 4.53 12.27 -6.95
CA ILE A 140 5.29 11.43 -6.02
C ILE A 140 6.79 11.66 -6.23
N ASP A 141 7.48 12.13 -5.17
CA ASP A 141 8.91 12.46 -5.23
C ASP A 141 9.81 11.21 -5.15
N VAL A 142 9.40 10.19 -4.37
CA VAL A 142 10.17 8.95 -4.16
C VAL A 142 9.24 7.75 -4.12
N THR A 143 9.59 6.68 -4.85
CA THR A 143 8.87 5.40 -4.83
C THR A 143 9.78 4.27 -4.41
N VAL A 144 9.41 3.57 -3.33
CA VAL A 144 10.09 2.39 -2.80
C VAL A 144 9.11 1.23 -2.77
N GLY A 145 9.37 0.24 -3.62
CA GLY A 145 8.67 -1.04 -3.65
C GLY A 145 9.58 -2.18 -3.17
N GLN A 146 9.09 -3.40 -3.29
CA GLN A 146 9.83 -4.60 -2.93
C GLN A 146 10.95 -4.88 -3.93
N VAL A 147 12.16 -5.07 -3.40
CA VAL A 147 13.35 -5.54 -4.11
C VAL A 147 13.93 -6.72 -3.33
N ASP A 148 14.36 -7.77 -4.02
CA ASP A 148 14.97 -8.93 -3.38
C ASP A 148 16.19 -8.55 -2.52
N GLY A 149 16.24 -9.12 -1.31
CA GLY A 149 17.30 -8.83 -0.34
C GLY A 149 17.12 -7.53 0.46
N VAL A 150 16.05 -6.77 0.21
CA VAL A 150 15.69 -5.58 1.01
C VAL A 150 14.54 -5.92 1.94
N ALA A 151 14.63 -5.48 3.19
CA ALA A 151 13.57 -5.72 4.17
C ALA A 151 12.26 -5.02 3.76
N GLN A 152 11.18 -5.83 3.75
CA GLN A 152 9.83 -5.32 3.42
C GLN A 152 9.11 -4.79 4.66
N LYS A 153 8.00 -4.06 4.44
CA LYS A 153 7.06 -3.76 5.52
C LYS A 153 6.66 -5.06 6.24
N PRO A 154 6.60 -5.09 7.56
CA PRO A 154 6.57 -3.96 8.49
C PRO A 154 7.95 -3.44 8.95
N GLN A 155 9.06 -3.83 8.30
CA GLN A 155 10.37 -3.22 8.62
C GLN A 155 10.40 -1.74 8.21
N PRO A 156 11.09 -0.87 8.98
CA PRO A 156 11.05 0.57 8.77
C PRO A 156 11.98 1.07 7.67
N ASP A 157 12.72 0.19 7.02
CA ASP A 157 13.82 0.51 6.10
C ASP A 157 13.38 1.40 4.95
N GLY A 158 12.23 1.08 4.32
CA GLY A 158 11.66 1.88 3.24
C GLY A 158 11.32 3.31 3.67
N ILE A 159 10.69 3.47 4.86
CA ILE A 159 10.36 4.80 5.41
C ILE A 159 11.64 5.57 5.73
N ASN A 160 12.61 4.94 6.40
CA ASN A 160 13.87 5.60 6.75
C ASN A 160 14.63 6.06 5.49
N TYR A 161 14.66 5.24 4.44
CA TYR A 161 15.26 5.59 3.15
C TYR A 161 14.56 6.80 2.51
N VAL A 162 13.23 6.80 2.48
CA VAL A 162 12.43 7.90 1.93
C VAL A 162 12.69 9.20 2.70
N LEU A 163 12.66 9.17 4.02
CA LEU A 163 12.93 10.35 4.86
C LEU A 163 14.32 10.94 4.60
N GLN A 164 15.32 10.07 4.46
CA GLN A 164 16.68 10.50 4.09
C GLN A 164 16.73 11.17 2.71
N LYS A 165 16.05 10.58 1.71
CA LYS A 165 15.99 11.12 0.34
C LYS A 165 15.27 12.45 0.26
N LEU A 166 14.18 12.60 1.01
CA LEU A 166 13.41 13.84 1.08
C LEU A 166 14.06 14.92 1.96
N GLY A 167 15.02 14.55 2.82
CA GLY A 167 15.62 15.47 3.78
C GLY A 167 14.62 15.94 4.85
N VAL A 168 13.70 15.05 5.27
CA VAL A 168 12.65 15.33 6.25
C VAL A 168 12.87 14.51 7.50
N SER A 169 12.74 15.14 8.67
CA SER A 169 12.85 14.46 9.97
C SER A 169 11.57 13.68 10.31
N LYS A 170 11.68 12.66 11.17
CA LYS A 170 10.57 11.78 11.55
C LYS A 170 9.41 12.52 12.19
N ASP A 171 9.66 13.53 13.01
CA ASP A 171 8.65 14.36 13.66
C ASP A 171 7.86 15.25 12.68
N LYS A 172 8.32 15.35 11.44
CA LYS A 172 7.72 16.10 10.33
C LYS A 172 7.13 15.21 9.23
N ALA A 173 7.00 13.93 9.49
CA ALA A 173 6.45 12.98 8.52
C ALA A 173 5.30 12.16 9.11
N VAL A 174 4.41 11.70 8.24
CA VAL A 174 3.30 10.81 8.56
C VAL A 174 3.20 9.72 7.50
N TYR A 175 2.82 8.51 7.92
CA TYR A 175 2.54 7.40 7.02
C TYR A 175 1.02 7.22 6.86
N VAL A 176 0.58 6.93 5.64
CA VAL A 176 -0.82 6.69 5.29
C VAL A 176 -0.96 5.31 4.67
N GLY A 177 -1.83 4.48 5.23
CA GLY A 177 -2.03 3.12 4.75
C GLY A 177 -3.38 2.53 5.17
N ASP A 178 -3.73 1.39 4.57
CA ASP A 178 -5.04 0.75 4.73
C ASP A 178 -4.99 -0.59 5.49
N SER A 179 -3.82 -0.98 6.00
CA SER A 179 -3.63 -2.29 6.61
C SER A 179 -2.88 -2.27 7.95
N GLU A 180 -2.97 -3.39 8.67
CA GLU A 180 -2.17 -3.64 9.87
C GLU A 180 -0.67 -3.54 9.62
N VAL A 181 -0.23 -3.94 8.42
CA VAL A 181 1.18 -3.87 8.02
C VAL A 181 1.67 -2.43 8.00
N ASP A 182 0.83 -1.50 7.55
CA ASP A 182 1.12 -0.07 7.49
C ASP A 182 1.25 0.55 8.87
N CYS A 183 0.31 0.23 9.76
CA CYS A 183 0.36 0.68 11.15
C CYS A 183 1.64 0.21 11.84
N PHE A 184 2.01 -1.06 11.67
CA PHE A 184 3.26 -1.59 12.24
C PHE A 184 4.50 -0.98 11.60
N THR A 185 4.48 -0.69 10.28
CA THR A 185 5.61 -0.05 9.59
C THR A 185 5.84 1.36 10.14
N ALA A 186 4.79 2.15 10.26
CA ALA A 186 4.85 3.50 10.83
C ALA A 186 5.37 3.47 12.28
N LYS A 187 4.83 2.56 13.11
CA LYS A 187 5.26 2.36 14.49
C LYS A 187 6.74 1.99 14.58
N ASN A 188 7.21 1.04 13.75
CA ASN A 188 8.61 0.61 13.73
C ASN A 188 9.54 1.73 13.23
N ALA A 189 9.07 2.59 12.34
CA ALA A 189 9.79 3.77 11.88
C ALA A 189 9.78 4.92 12.91
N GLY A 190 8.87 4.89 13.88
CA GLY A 190 8.71 5.94 14.89
C GLY A 190 8.05 7.21 14.32
N ILE A 191 7.09 7.04 13.40
CA ILE A 191 6.27 8.13 12.84
C ILE A 191 4.78 7.79 13.00
N PRO A 192 3.89 8.80 13.03
CA PRO A 192 2.44 8.56 13.11
C PRO A 192 1.89 7.84 11.88
N CYS A 193 0.78 7.10 12.10
CA CYS A 193 0.02 6.40 11.07
C CYS A 193 -1.40 6.95 10.93
N ILE A 194 -1.79 7.29 9.70
CA ILE A 194 -3.18 7.56 9.32
C ILE A 194 -3.71 6.29 8.62
N GLY A 195 -4.67 5.63 9.25
CA GLY A 195 -5.40 4.52 8.65
C GLY A 195 -6.53 5.03 7.74
N VAL A 196 -6.63 4.49 6.52
CA VAL A 196 -7.69 4.85 5.56
C VAL A 196 -8.71 3.72 5.45
N THR A 197 -10.01 4.05 5.42
CA THR A 197 -11.10 3.06 5.48
C THR A 197 -11.64 2.62 4.12
N TRP A 198 -11.21 3.25 3.03
CA TRP A 198 -11.61 2.86 1.67
C TRP A 198 -10.81 1.70 1.09
N GLY A 199 -9.76 1.23 1.80
CA GLY A 199 -8.85 0.18 1.35
C GLY A 199 -9.32 -1.25 1.67
N PHE A 200 -8.36 -2.14 1.92
CA PHE A 200 -8.61 -3.58 2.01
C PHE A 200 -8.98 -4.06 3.42
N ARG A 201 -8.68 -3.30 4.48
CA ARG A 201 -9.00 -3.68 5.86
C ARG A 201 -10.12 -2.84 6.45
N ASP A 202 -10.87 -3.46 7.35
CA ASP A 202 -11.91 -2.78 8.10
C ASP A 202 -11.31 -1.83 9.14
N LYS A 203 -12.07 -0.80 9.49
CA LYS A 203 -11.69 0.22 10.48
C LYS A 203 -11.28 -0.37 11.84
N SER A 204 -11.92 -1.45 12.27
CA SER A 204 -11.57 -2.14 13.52
C SER A 204 -10.15 -2.66 13.52
N VAL A 205 -9.71 -3.29 12.40
CA VAL A 205 -8.35 -3.80 12.23
C VAL A 205 -7.31 -2.68 12.33
N LEU A 206 -7.57 -1.54 11.70
CA LEU A 206 -6.67 -0.38 11.74
C LEU A 206 -6.54 0.18 13.17
N LEU A 207 -7.65 0.28 13.89
CA LEU A 207 -7.67 0.75 15.28
C LEU A 207 -6.92 -0.22 16.22
N GLU A 208 -7.17 -1.52 16.09
CA GLU A 208 -6.51 -2.56 16.88
C GLU A 208 -5.01 -2.64 16.57
N SER A 209 -4.60 -2.31 15.35
CA SER A 209 -3.19 -2.27 14.93
C SER A 209 -2.47 -0.99 15.34
N GLY A 210 -3.16 -0.04 15.93
CA GLY A 210 -2.59 1.18 16.51
C GLY A 210 -2.43 2.33 15.51
N ALA A 211 -3.34 2.49 14.56
CA ALA A 211 -3.43 3.72 13.77
C ALA A 211 -3.69 4.92 14.69
N ASP A 212 -2.88 5.97 14.57
CA ASP A 212 -3.02 7.19 15.38
C ASP A 212 -4.26 8.00 14.98
N PHE A 213 -4.61 7.94 13.70
CA PHE A 213 -5.77 8.61 13.10
C PHE A 213 -6.46 7.68 12.11
N ILE A 214 -7.78 7.87 11.95
CA ILE A 214 -8.57 7.19 10.91
C ILE A 214 -9.27 8.26 10.08
N VAL A 215 -9.21 8.10 8.77
CA VAL A 215 -9.92 8.95 7.81
C VAL A 215 -10.77 8.10 6.86
N ASP A 216 -11.92 8.64 6.50
CA ASP A 216 -12.89 7.94 5.65
C ASP A 216 -12.87 8.45 4.19
N THR A 217 -12.17 9.56 3.92
CA THR A 217 -12.00 10.13 2.57
C THR A 217 -10.60 10.72 2.38
N PRO A 218 -10.05 10.75 1.13
CA PRO A 218 -8.75 11.37 0.86
C PRO A 218 -8.68 12.85 1.24
N GLU A 219 -9.77 13.60 1.12
CA GLU A 219 -9.82 15.01 1.52
C GLU A 219 -9.55 15.21 3.02
N GLU A 220 -9.89 14.24 3.86
CA GLU A 220 -9.65 14.33 5.30
C GLU A 220 -8.17 14.27 5.66
N ILE A 221 -7.34 13.69 4.79
CA ILE A 221 -5.88 13.74 4.92
C ILE A 221 -5.37 15.19 4.91
N LEU A 222 -6.07 16.11 4.25
CA LEU A 222 -5.68 17.52 4.13
C LEU A 222 -6.06 18.39 5.35
N LYS A 223 -6.84 17.85 6.27
CA LYS A 223 -7.33 18.57 7.46
C LYS A 223 -6.34 18.43 8.60
#